data_ebc95377d53eeebd0476987671b198f2
#
_entry.id   ebc95377d53eeebd0476987671b198f2
#
_cell.length_a   1.000
_cell.length_b   1.000
_cell.length_c   1.000
_cell.angle_alpha   90.00
_cell.angle_beta   90.00
_cell.angle_gamma   90.00
#
_symmetry.space_group_name_H-M   'P 1'
#
loop_
_entity.id
_entity.type
_entity.pdbx_description
1 polymer ?
#
loop_
_entity_poly.entity_id
_entity_poly.type
_entity_poly.pdbx_seq_one_letter_code
_entity_poly.pdbx_strand_id
1 'polypeptide(L)'
;SYKNNINKCIHCNNTSFDTIDNIVICTNCGNSINILIQNSSFKDSERINIVPKYTYNRKSHFRDCLNQYQGKQQVNIKEDVYKDLIKQFELNHLLVGNKNTPKKERFSKITKKHILLFLKETKNSKHYEDVNLIYHNITGKKTNDISHIERELIQDFDLLTQTYDKLFKKDKDIER
;
A
#
# COMPACT_ATOMS: atom_id res chain seq x y z
N SER A 1 -14.56 -28.62 23.08
CA SER A 1 -15.10 -27.47 23.81
C SER A 1 -13.97 -26.56 24.28
N TYR A 2 -13.51 -25.65 23.44
CA TYR A 2 -12.58 -24.59 23.88
C TYR A 2 -13.45 -23.35 24.19
N LYS A 3 -13.89 -23.24 25.44
CA LYS A 3 -14.33 -21.95 26.00
C LYS A 3 -13.04 -21.15 26.24
N ASN A 4 -12.79 -20.16 25.41
CA ASN A 4 -11.80 -19.14 25.73
C ASN A 4 -12.26 -18.39 26.99
N ASN A 5 -11.84 -18.84 28.17
CA ASN A 5 -12.04 -18.17 29.43
C ASN A 5 -11.14 -16.90 29.44
N ILE A 6 -11.66 -15.81 28.91
CA ILE A 6 -11.04 -14.49 29.11
C ILE A 6 -11.38 -14.04 30.53
N ASN A 7 -10.60 -14.51 31.49
CA ASN A 7 -10.84 -14.20 32.90
C ASN A 7 -10.22 -12.88 33.34
N LYS A 8 -9.28 -12.31 32.57
CA LYS A 8 -8.58 -11.07 32.91
C LYS A 8 -8.17 -10.31 31.64
N CYS A 9 -8.27 -9.00 31.69
CA CYS A 9 -7.76 -8.12 30.65
C CYS A 9 -6.23 -8.15 30.61
N ILE A 10 -5.65 -8.36 29.44
CA ILE A 10 -4.19 -8.40 29.24
C ILE A 10 -3.50 -7.06 29.48
N HIS A 11 -4.26 -5.94 29.41
CA HIS A 11 -3.72 -4.58 29.59
C HIS A 11 -3.81 -4.07 31.02
N CYS A 12 -4.93 -4.32 31.72
CA CYS A 12 -5.17 -3.70 33.03
C CYS A 12 -5.53 -4.74 34.12
N ASN A 13 -5.48 -6.04 33.82
CA ASN A 13 -5.86 -7.15 34.71
C ASN A 13 -7.30 -7.08 35.29
N ASN A 14 -8.16 -6.19 34.75
CA ASN A 14 -9.57 -6.13 35.14
C ASN A 14 -10.29 -7.42 34.72
N THR A 15 -11.30 -7.82 35.51
CA THR A 15 -12.13 -9.01 35.28
C THR A 15 -13.52 -8.69 34.75
N SER A 16 -13.87 -7.40 34.65
CA SER A 16 -15.16 -6.94 34.16
C SER A 16 -15.11 -6.60 32.66
N PHE A 17 -16.06 -7.18 31.90
CA PHE A 17 -16.12 -7.03 30.45
C PHE A 17 -17.57 -6.84 29.99
N ASP A 18 -17.78 -5.98 29.02
CA ASP A 18 -19.04 -5.86 28.27
C ASP A 18 -18.90 -6.57 26.92
N THR A 19 -20.00 -7.17 26.45
CA THR A 19 -20.04 -7.87 25.17
C THR A 19 -21.04 -7.19 24.25
N ILE A 20 -20.55 -6.69 23.10
CA ILE A 20 -21.36 -6.07 22.05
C ILE A 20 -20.99 -6.75 20.72
N ASP A 21 -21.96 -7.34 20.03
CA ASP A 21 -21.82 -7.93 18.69
C ASP A 21 -20.56 -8.83 18.49
N ASN A 22 -20.33 -9.77 19.41
CA ASN A 22 -19.17 -10.68 19.41
C ASN A 22 -17.81 -10.01 19.73
N ILE A 23 -17.82 -8.80 20.23
CA ILE A 23 -16.64 -8.11 20.73
C ILE A 23 -16.76 -8.02 22.25
N VAL A 24 -15.74 -8.49 22.96
CA VAL A 24 -15.61 -8.31 24.40
C VAL A 24 -14.76 -7.09 24.68
N ILE A 25 -15.31 -6.14 25.40
CA ILE A 25 -14.67 -4.86 25.71
C ILE A 25 -14.41 -4.81 27.23
N CYS A 26 -13.15 -4.53 27.61
CA CYS A 26 -12.84 -4.32 29.01
C CYS A 26 -13.43 -2.99 29.50
N THR A 27 -14.25 -3.04 30.56
CA THR A 27 -14.94 -1.85 31.10
C THR A 27 -14.00 -0.81 31.72
N ASN A 28 -12.76 -1.21 32.07
CA ASN A 28 -11.81 -0.32 32.71
C ASN A 28 -10.89 0.42 31.73
N CYS A 29 -10.35 -0.28 30.71
CA CYS A 29 -9.36 0.30 29.79
C CYS A 29 -9.83 0.37 28.33
N GLY A 30 -11.05 -0.11 28.00
CA GLY A 30 -11.61 -0.09 26.66
C GLY A 30 -10.94 -1.07 25.68
N ASN A 31 -10.00 -1.92 26.13
CA ASN A 31 -9.38 -2.91 25.26
C ASN A 31 -10.41 -3.91 24.77
N SER A 32 -10.48 -4.12 23.45
CA SER A 32 -11.47 -4.98 22.81
C SER A 32 -10.84 -6.24 22.23
N ILE A 33 -11.54 -7.38 22.39
CA ILE A 33 -11.12 -8.68 21.87
C ILE A 33 -12.30 -9.26 21.07
N ASN A 34 -12.05 -9.65 19.82
CA ASN A 34 -13.05 -10.32 19.00
C ASN A 34 -13.15 -11.79 19.40
N ILE A 35 -14.36 -12.22 19.78
CA ILE A 35 -14.64 -13.65 20.00
C ILE A 35 -15.02 -14.27 18.66
N LEU A 36 -14.15 -15.12 18.11
CA LEU A 36 -14.53 -16.00 17.00
C LEU A 36 -15.43 -17.10 17.52
N ILE A 37 -16.74 -16.95 17.36
CA ILE A 37 -17.70 -18.01 17.65
C ILE A 37 -17.61 -19.03 16.51
N GLN A 38 -16.83 -20.09 16.72
CA GLN A 38 -16.78 -21.24 15.81
C GLN A 38 -18.02 -22.14 16.00
N ASN A 39 -19.18 -21.67 15.59
CA ASN A 39 -20.41 -22.48 15.52
C ASN A 39 -21.02 -22.49 14.11
N SER A 40 -20.23 -22.26 13.08
CA SER A 40 -20.71 -22.41 11.70
C SER A 40 -20.47 -23.84 11.22
N SER A 41 -21.53 -24.47 10.71
CA SER A 41 -21.44 -25.71 9.92
C SER A 41 -20.43 -25.51 8.78
N PHE A 42 -19.70 -26.55 8.41
CA PHE A 42 -18.68 -26.51 7.35
C PHE A 42 -19.20 -25.91 6.02
N LYS A 43 -20.50 -25.96 5.77
CA LYS A 43 -21.18 -25.34 4.61
C LYS A 43 -21.37 -23.82 4.75
N ASP A 44 -21.36 -23.28 5.96
CA ASP A 44 -21.50 -21.84 6.17
C ASP A 44 -20.14 -21.12 6.20
N SER A 45 -19.03 -21.85 6.46
CA SER A 45 -17.67 -21.28 6.41
C SER A 45 -17.24 -20.88 4.99
N GLU A 46 -17.82 -21.49 3.95
CA GLU A 46 -17.58 -21.04 2.55
C GLU A 46 -18.39 -19.78 2.17
N ARG A 47 -19.49 -19.48 2.89
CA ARG A 47 -20.29 -18.27 2.64
C ARG A 47 -19.85 -17.06 3.45
N ILE A 48 -19.15 -17.28 4.55
CA ILE A 48 -18.53 -16.21 5.33
C ILE A 48 -17.06 -16.10 4.90
N ASN A 49 -16.83 -15.74 3.65
CA ASN A 49 -15.63 -15.03 3.29
C ASN A 49 -15.69 -13.68 4.02
N ILE A 50 -15.32 -13.68 5.31
CA ILE A 50 -14.88 -12.49 6.00
C ILE A 50 -13.47 -12.21 5.48
N VAL A 51 -13.37 -11.98 4.19
CA VAL A 51 -12.33 -11.13 3.64
C VAL A 51 -12.60 -9.78 4.32
N PRO A 52 -11.69 -9.26 5.15
CA PRO A 52 -11.86 -7.93 5.68
C PRO A 52 -12.14 -7.04 4.48
N LYS A 53 -13.39 -6.53 4.41
CA LYS A 53 -13.84 -5.74 3.27
C LYS A 53 -12.83 -4.59 3.21
N TYR A 54 -11.96 -4.61 2.20
CA TYR A 54 -10.93 -3.59 2.07
C TYR A 54 -11.63 -2.24 2.00
N THR A 55 -11.65 -1.56 3.13
CA THR A 55 -12.27 -0.24 3.22
C THR A 55 -11.26 0.73 2.67
N TYR A 56 -11.55 1.32 1.51
CA TYR A 56 -10.69 2.33 0.91
C TYR A 56 -10.47 3.48 1.89
N ASN A 57 -9.22 3.67 2.27
CA ASN A 57 -8.81 4.76 3.14
C ASN A 57 -7.98 5.76 2.33
N ARG A 58 -8.51 6.98 2.14
CA ARG A 58 -7.87 8.05 1.38
C ARG A 58 -6.46 8.36 1.86
N LYS A 59 -6.26 8.38 3.18
CA LYS A 59 -4.96 8.67 3.80
C LYS A 59 -3.93 7.57 3.53
N SER A 60 -4.35 6.30 3.62
CA SER A 60 -3.48 5.17 3.28
C SER A 60 -3.09 5.21 1.81
N HIS A 61 -4.05 5.44 0.93
CA HIS A 61 -3.77 5.60 -0.50
C HIS A 61 -2.82 6.77 -0.80
N PHE A 62 -2.99 7.90 -0.12
CA PHE A 62 -2.06 9.03 -0.27
C PHE A 62 -0.63 8.67 0.16
N ARG A 63 -0.47 7.93 1.28
CA ARG A 63 0.85 7.42 1.69
C ARG A 63 1.46 6.47 0.66
N ASP A 64 0.65 5.61 0.06
CA ASP A 64 1.11 4.73 -1.01
C ASP A 64 1.60 5.53 -2.21
N CYS A 65 0.89 6.60 -2.60
CA CYS A 65 1.36 7.52 -3.65
C CYS A 65 2.69 8.21 -3.30
N LEU A 66 2.87 8.64 -2.04
CA LEU A 66 4.15 9.22 -1.57
C LEU A 66 5.29 8.19 -1.64
N ASN A 67 5.02 6.93 -1.26
CA ASN A 67 5.99 5.84 -1.37
C ASN A 67 6.34 5.53 -2.83
N GLN A 68 5.35 5.51 -3.72
CA GLN A 68 5.55 5.32 -5.16
C GLN A 68 6.38 6.47 -5.76
N TYR A 69 6.11 7.70 -5.36
CA TYR A 69 6.89 8.86 -5.80
C TYR A 69 8.36 8.76 -5.39
N GLN A 70 8.61 8.28 -4.18
CA GLN A 70 9.95 8.07 -3.63
C GLN A 70 10.60 6.77 -4.11
N GLY A 71 9.85 5.85 -4.73
CA GLY A 71 10.33 4.51 -5.07
C GLY A 71 10.66 3.66 -3.84
N LYS A 72 9.92 3.88 -2.73
CA LYS A 72 10.10 3.18 -1.44
C LYS A 72 9.06 2.06 -1.22
N GLN A 73 8.18 1.80 -2.21
CA GLN A 73 7.18 0.74 -2.09
C GLN A 73 7.84 -0.64 -1.97
N GLN A 74 7.26 -1.49 -1.13
CA GLN A 74 7.70 -2.87 -0.93
C GLN A 74 7.01 -3.81 -1.93
N VAL A 75 7.39 -3.70 -3.19
CA VAL A 75 6.86 -4.55 -4.27
C VAL A 75 7.96 -5.47 -4.79
N ASN A 76 7.65 -6.76 -4.89
CA ASN A 76 8.56 -7.73 -5.50
C ASN A 76 8.33 -7.76 -7.01
N ILE A 77 9.20 -7.10 -7.76
CA ILE A 77 9.19 -7.08 -9.22
C ILE A 77 10.03 -8.27 -9.72
N LYS A 78 9.44 -9.14 -10.53
CA LYS A 78 10.13 -10.31 -11.06
C LYS A 78 11.36 -9.91 -11.89
N GLU A 79 12.42 -10.69 -11.80
CA GLU A 79 13.66 -10.45 -12.57
C GLU A 79 13.43 -10.42 -14.09
N ASP A 80 12.47 -11.17 -14.59
CA ASP A 80 12.15 -11.21 -16.01
C ASP A 80 11.71 -9.85 -16.54
N VAL A 81 11.00 -9.03 -15.74
CA VAL A 81 10.63 -7.65 -16.11
C VAL A 81 11.88 -6.80 -16.34
N TYR A 82 12.89 -6.94 -15.47
CA TYR A 82 14.16 -6.23 -15.65
C TYR A 82 14.94 -6.71 -16.87
N LYS A 83 14.94 -8.02 -17.15
CA LYS A 83 15.60 -8.59 -18.33
C LYS A 83 14.93 -8.08 -19.61
N ASP A 84 13.61 -8.07 -19.65
CA ASP A 84 12.85 -7.57 -20.79
C ASP A 84 13.15 -6.08 -21.05
N LEU A 85 13.16 -5.26 -19.99
CA LEU A 85 13.50 -3.84 -20.10
C LEU A 85 14.93 -3.64 -20.63
N ILE A 86 15.91 -4.37 -20.08
CA ILE A 86 17.31 -4.27 -20.51
C ILE A 86 17.45 -4.66 -21.99
N LYS A 87 16.75 -5.71 -22.42
CA LYS A 87 16.72 -6.12 -23.82
C LYS A 87 16.15 -5.01 -24.71
N GLN A 88 15.07 -4.36 -24.30
CA GLN A 88 14.52 -3.22 -25.04
C GLN A 88 15.50 -2.03 -25.10
N PHE A 89 16.22 -1.74 -24.01
CA PHE A 89 17.25 -0.71 -24.02
C PHE A 89 18.41 -1.02 -24.97
N GLU A 90 18.81 -2.30 -25.08
CA GLU A 90 19.84 -2.75 -26.01
C GLU A 90 19.36 -2.62 -27.47
N LEU A 91 18.15 -3.08 -27.77
CA LEU A 91 17.55 -2.98 -29.11
C LEU A 91 17.42 -1.53 -29.60
N ASN A 92 17.13 -0.60 -28.70
CA ASN A 92 16.94 0.81 -29.01
C ASN A 92 18.25 1.63 -28.84
N HIS A 93 19.41 0.99 -28.69
CA HIS A 93 20.72 1.65 -28.55
C HIS A 93 20.80 2.70 -27.45
N LEU A 94 20.06 2.50 -26.35
CA LEU A 94 20.01 3.43 -25.20
C LEU A 94 21.11 3.17 -24.17
N LEU A 95 21.83 2.05 -24.29
CA LEU A 95 22.92 1.72 -23.38
C LEU A 95 24.22 2.36 -23.82
N VAL A 96 25.02 2.84 -22.86
CA VAL A 96 26.34 3.43 -23.09
C VAL A 96 27.43 2.44 -22.64
N GLY A 97 28.45 2.27 -23.44
CA GLY A 97 29.59 1.39 -23.11
C GLY A 97 29.25 -0.10 -23.10
N ASN A 98 30.07 -0.87 -22.38
CA ASN A 98 30.02 -2.35 -22.33
C ASN A 98 29.40 -2.86 -21.02
N LYS A 99 29.28 -4.19 -20.89
CA LYS A 99 28.77 -4.83 -19.66
C LYS A 99 29.57 -4.50 -18.40
N ASN A 100 30.84 -4.13 -18.54
CA ASN A 100 31.74 -3.76 -17.44
C ASN A 100 31.63 -2.27 -17.05
N THR A 101 30.87 -1.47 -17.81
CA THR A 101 30.67 -0.03 -17.51
C THR A 101 29.84 0.14 -16.24
N PRO A 102 30.19 1.10 -15.34
CA PRO A 102 29.40 1.36 -14.13
C PRO A 102 27.93 1.62 -14.44
N LYS A 103 27.02 1.09 -13.61
CA LYS A 103 25.57 1.20 -13.82
C LYS A 103 25.10 2.62 -14.15
N LYS A 104 25.60 3.62 -13.40
CA LYS A 104 25.20 5.03 -13.57
C LYS A 104 25.53 5.56 -14.95
N GLU A 105 26.64 5.16 -15.52
CA GLU A 105 27.10 5.58 -16.83
C GLU A 105 26.40 4.78 -17.92
N ARG A 106 26.36 3.45 -17.78
CA ARG A 106 25.72 2.55 -18.75
C ARG A 106 24.27 2.91 -19.03
N PHE A 107 23.50 3.27 -17.98
CA PHE A 107 22.09 3.64 -18.06
C PHE A 107 21.83 5.15 -18.04
N SER A 108 22.84 5.98 -18.36
CA SER A 108 22.76 7.45 -18.27
C SER A 108 21.69 8.05 -19.18
N LYS A 109 21.46 7.48 -20.37
CA LYS A 109 20.46 7.93 -21.34
C LYS A 109 19.03 7.50 -21.01
N ILE A 110 18.85 6.58 -20.05
CA ILE A 110 17.54 6.05 -19.73
C ILE A 110 16.76 7.06 -18.90
N THR A 111 15.50 7.24 -19.27
CA THR A 111 14.52 8.10 -18.60
C THR A 111 13.35 7.28 -18.11
N LYS A 112 12.57 7.83 -17.18
CA LYS A 112 11.32 7.21 -16.71
C LYS A 112 10.32 7.01 -17.86
N LYS A 113 10.32 7.90 -18.86
CA LYS A 113 9.50 7.76 -20.06
C LYS A 113 9.84 6.51 -20.87
N HIS A 114 11.14 6.21 -21.02
CA HIS A 114 11.58 4.98 -21.70
C HIS A 114 11.09 3.74 -20.96
N ILE A 115 11.15 3.72 -19.63
CA ILE A 115 10.66 2.60 -18.82
C ILE A 115 9.14 2.41 -19.01
N LEU A 116 8.35 3.49 -18.95
CA LEU A 116 6.90 3.43 -19.18
C LEU A 116 6.56 2.86 -20.57
N LEU A 117 7.26 3.34 -21.61
CA LEU A 117 7.07 2.89 -22.97
C LEU A 117 7.35 1.38 -23.09
N PHE A 118 8.49 0.92 -22.59
CA PHE A 118 8.90 -0.47 -22.70
C PHE A 118 8.13 -1.42 -21.79
N LEU A 119 7.64 -0.96 -20.64
CA LEU A 119 6.68 -1.73 -19.84
C LEU A 119 5.38 -1.99 -20.62
N LYS A 120 4.93 -1.02 -21.42
CA LYS A 120 3.76 -1.21 -22.30
C LYS A 120 4.05 -2.23 -23.40
N GLU A 121 5.18 -2.09 -24.10
CA GLU A 121 5.58 -2.96 -25.21
C GLU A 121 5.81 -4.41 -24.76
N THR A 122 6.37 -4.60 -23.57
CA THR A 122 6.62 -5.94 -22.99
C THR A 122 5.42 -6.51 -22.25
N LYS A 123 4.24 -5.89 -22.34
CA LYS A 123 2.99 -6.29 -21.65
C LYS A 123 3.12 -6.33 -20.11
N ASN A 124 4.01 -5.53 -19.55
CA ASN A 124 4.25 -5.39 -18.11
C ASN A 124 3.60 -4.13 -17.53
N SER A 125 2.50 -3.64 -18.12
CA SER A 125 1.80 -2.40 -17.74
C SER A 125 1.33 -2.35 -16.29
N LYS A 126 1.16 -3.52 -15.64
CA LYS A 126 0.84 -3.60 -14.20
C LYS A 126 1.89 -2.96 -13.29
N HIS A 127 3.09 -2.69 -13.78
CA HIS A 127 4.19 -2.06 -13.08
C HIS A 127 4.34 -0.56 -13.38
N TYR A 128 3.31 0.09 -13.94
CA TYR A 128 3.38 1.54 -14.21
C TYR A 128 3.55 2.36 -12.92
N GLU A 129 2.94 1.92 -11.83
CA GLU A 129 3.08 2.56 -10.52
C GLU A 129 4.48 2.37 -9.91
N ASP A 130 5.22 1.35 -10.38
CA ASP A 130 6.55 1.00 -9.89
C ASP A 130 7.69 1.69 -10.66
N VAL A 131 7.39 2.58 -11.60
CA VAL A 131 8.38 3.19 -12.50
C VAL A 131 9.53 3.85 -11.75
N ASN A 132 9.26 4.55 -10.64
CA ASN A 132 10.31 5.20 -9.86
C ASN A 132 11.25 4.19 -9.20
N LEU A 133 10.71 3.10 -8.67
CA LEU A 133 11.47 2.00 -8.09
C LEU A 133 12.31 1.28 -9.15
N ILE A 134 11.69 0.95 -10.30
CA ILE A 134 12.37 0.31 -11.44
C ILE A 134 13.52 1.20 -11.95
N TYR A 135 13.26 2.50 -12.11
CA TYR A 135 14.26 3.46 -12.54
C TYR A 135 15.46 3.53 -11.59
N HIS A 136 15.20 3.58 -10.28
CA HIS A 136 16.24 3.54 -9.27
C HIS A 136 17.06 2.25 -9.33
N ASN A 137 16.39 1.10 -9.40
CA ASN A 137 17.04 -0.21 -9.41
C ASN A 137 17.90 -0.43 -10.67
N ILE A 138 17.47 0.07 -11.83
CA ILE A 138 18.21 -0.06 -13.09
C ILE A 138 19.37 0.94 -13.15
N THR A 139 19.10 2.22 -12.87
CA THR A 139 20.08 3.28 -13.10
C THR A 139 21.01 3.55 -11.93
N GLY A 140 20.63 3.16 -10.71
CA GLY A 140 21.32 3.51 -9.47
C GLY A 140 21.27 5.02 -9.14
N LYS A 141 20.42 5.80 -9.84
CA LYS A 141 20.20 7.22 -9.52
C LYS A 141 19.33 7.35 -8.29
N LYS A 142 19.62 8.34 -7.44
CA LYS A 142 18.80 8.61 -6.25
C LYS A 142 17.37 8.93 -6.64
N THR A 143 16.43 8.40 -5.87
CA THR A 143 15.00 8.77 -5.95
C THR A 143 14.78 10.14 -5.32
N ASN A 144 13.63 10.74 -5.59
CA ASN A 144 13.23 11.99 -4.93
C ASN A 144 12.91 11.69 -3.47
N ASP A 145 13.76 12.13 -2.56
CA ASP A 145 13.51 11.94 -1.13
C ASP A 145 12.75 13.14 -0.58
N ILE A 146 11.50 12.90 -0.16
CA ILE A 146 10.62 13.89 0.46
C ILE A 146 10.36 13.58 1.93
N SER A 147 11.17 12.73 2.56
CA SER A 147 10.97 12.31 3.95
C SER A 147 10.90 13.48 4.93
N HIS A 148 11.60 14.58 4.63
CA HIS A 148 11.62 15.81 5.46
C HIS A 148 10.28 16.56 5.48
N ILE A 149 9.44 16.45 4.44
CA ILE A 149 8.13 17.10 4.33
C ILE A 149 6.96 16.12 4.36
N GLU A 150 7.21 14.82 4.44
CA GLU A 150 6.17 13.78 4.37
C GLU A 150 5.09 13.97 5.44
N ARG A 151 5.49 14.36 6.66
CA ARG A 151 4.54 14.63 7.75
C ARG A 151 3.63 15.82 7.43
N GLU A 152 4.19 16.89 6.90
CA GLU A 152 3.43 18.08 6.51
C GLU A 152 2.45 17.77 5.39
N LEU A 153 2.90 17.05 4.36
CA LEU A 153 2.04 16.63 3.26
C LEU A 153 0.85 15.77 3.73
N ILE A 154 1.06 14.89 4.71
CA ILE A 154 -0.02 14.08 5.28
C ILE A 154 -1.00 14.95 6.07
N GLN A 155 -0.52 15.95 6.82
CA GLN A 155 -1.37 16.89 7.57
C GLN A 155 -2.19 17.77 6.61
N ASP A 156 -1.57 18.28 5.57
CA ASP A 156 -2.24 19.09 4.54
C ASP A 156 -3.30 18.27 3.81
N PHE A 157 -3.02 17.01 3.50
CA PHE A 157 -3.98 16.09 2.90
C PHE A 157 -5.17 15.82 3.84
N ASP A 158 -4.93 15.65 5.14
CA ASP A 158 -5.99 15.47 6.13
C ASP A 158 -6.88 16.73 6.21
N LEU A 159 -6.28 17.92 6.21
CA LEU A 159 -7.02 19.19 6.22
C LEU A 159 -7.85 19.36 4.94
N LEU A 160 -7.26 19.07 3.79
CA LEU A 160 -7.93 19.15 2.49
C LEU A 160 -9.13 18.19 2.43
N THR A 161 -8.96 16.94 2.86
CA THR A 161 -10.05 15.96 2.86
C THR A 161 -11.17 16.33 3.82
N GLN A 162 -10.84 16.84 5.02
CA GLN A 162 -11.84 17.33 5.97
C GLN A 162 -12.61 18.53 5.42
N THR A 163 -11.91 19.46 4.78
CA THR A 163 -12.53 20.65 4.18
C THR A 163 -13.45 20.24 3.02
N TYR A 164 -12.99 19.34 2.16
CA TYR A 164 -13.80 18.78 1.09
C TYR A 164 -15.06 18.11 1.63
N ASP A 165 -14.93 17.26 2.63
CA ASP A 165 -16.07 16.56 3.23
C ASP A 165 -17.07 17.53 3.88
N LYS A 166 -16.61 18.63 4.49
CA LYS A 166 -17.49 19.67 5.06
C LYS A 166 -18.27 20.42 3.98
N LEU A 167 -17.64 20.71 2.85
CA LEU A 167 -18.26 21.49 1.76
C LEU A 167 -19.25 20.62 0.97
N PHE A 168 -18.88 19.40 0.63
CA PHE A 168 -19.66 18.58 -0.31
C PHE A 168 -20.57 17.52 0.34
N LYS A 169 -20.44 17.22 1.65
CA LYS A 169 -21.43 16.38 2.34
C LYS A 169 -22.76 17.13 2.58
N LYS A 170 -22.72 18.46 2.71
CA LYS A 170 -23.94 19.25 2.86
C LYS A 170 -24.85 19.21 1.63
N ASP A 171 -24.27 19.02 0.44
CA ASP A 171 -25.07 19.01 -0.81
C ASP A 171 -25.82 17.69 -1.02
N LYS A 172 -25.36 16.58 -0.44
CA LYS A 172 -26.05 15.28 -0.53
C LYS A 172 -27.26 15.12 0.39
N ASP A 173 -27.36 15.93 1.44
CA ASP A 173 -28.50 15.91 2.36
C ASP A 173 -29.65 16.82 1.88
N ILE A 174 -29.44 17.63 0.85
CA ILE A 174 -30.46 18.54 0.25
C ILE A 174 -31.22 17.85 -0.90
N GLU A 175 -30.69 16.75 -1.46
CA GLU A 175 -31.34 16.01 -2.56
C GLU A 175 -32.13 14.75 -2.10
N ARG A 176 -32.41 14.63 -0.82
CA ARG A 176 -33.34 13.63 -0.24
C ARG A 176 -34.50 14.32 0.44
#